data_d56b6d5a8c097ab3f714acde63abfeea
#
_entry.id   d56b6d5a8c097ab3f714acde63abfeea
#
_cell.length_a   1.000
_cell.length_b   1.000
_cell.length_c   1.000
_cell.angle_alpha   90.00
_cell.angle_beta   90.00
_cell.angle_gamma   90.00
#
_symmetry.space_group_name_H-M   'P 1'
#
loop_
_entity.id
_entity.type
_entity.pdbx_description
1 polymer ?
#
loop_
_entity_poly.entity_id
_entity_poly.type
_entity_poly.pdbx_seq_one_letter_code
_entity_poly.pdbx_strand_id
1 'polypeptide(L)'
;MFSRRKVLVSSASAMVISGQVRSNRLTHNPVLDISRLPNTAVALTENGSVSLKRSQLSWQGEGIELSTTQGADGFAVTLHTSRDAAMRIHLRWELEVPANLQYLGDDWERSYGNLAWRSMEPERVMPWYFLAFDGASTVATGVETAASTFCFWQVDPAGVSLWLDLRNGGRGLKLESRELRAASIVTKFYPETKPFAAAKHFCHRLSTTPRLPVKPVYGGNNWYYAYGNSSATDIRDDSERISSLASSQENRPFMVIDDGWSPNATAGPWGHGNARFPDMAQLASTMRRIGVQPGLWIRPLFTKEEIPRGWQLNSPNAAREYAKRQAYTIDPTVPEAIEKIQQDIRTAAGWGYGLIKHDFSTYDLLGRWGFNMGAAITDSDWSFTDGTRTNAEIIRDFYQRLRKAAGSAMLLGCNTVGHLGAGLFEVQRIGDDTSGRDWNRTRKMGVNTLAFRAPQHGTFFAVDADCVGLTKQIPWSFNRQWLDLLARSGTPLFVSAAPDALGPEQRLAIQQAFTVASKSAPLLEPIDWLQNTEPQKWILGGQLTTYQWFGAEGVSPFAV
;
A
#
# COMPACT_ATOMS: atom_id res chain seq x y z
N MET A 1 2.05 -86.48 -33.39
CA MET A 1 1.32 -87.39 -32.51
C MET A 1 0.46 -86.57 -31.56
N PHE A 2 -0.85 -86.67 -31.68
CA PHE A 2 -1.93 -86.54 -30.68
C PHE A 2 -1.83 -85.33 -29.68
N SER A 3 -2.87 -84.59 -29.34
CA SER A 3 -4.30 -84.75 -29.42
C SER A 3 -5.02 -83.40 -29.12
N ARG A 4 -6.10 -83.17 -29.84
CA ARG A 4 -7.08 -82.09 -29.58
C ARG A 4 -7.85 -82.38 -28.28
N ARG A 5 -8.15 -81.35 -27.47
CA ARG A 5 -9.32 -81.26 -26.63
C ARG A 5 -9.98 -79.91 -26.75
N LYS A 6 -11.24 -79.96 -27.18
CA LYS A 6 -12.24 -78.88 -27.15
C LYS A 6 -12.63 -78.60 -25.70
N VAL A 7 -12.74 -77.33 -25.31
CA VAL A 7 -13.53 -76.92 -24.13
C VAL A 7 -14.48 -75.83 -24.54
N LEU A 8 -15.70 -76.03 -24.13
CA LEU A 8 -16.92 -75.26 -24.43
C LEU A 8 -16.82 -73.78 -23.95
N VAL A 9 -17.34 -72.88 -24.80
CA VAL A 9 -17.63 -71.51 -24.47
C VAL A 9 -18.92 -71.46 -23.72
N SER A 10 -18.94 -71.05 -22.46
CA SER A 10 -20.11 -70.65 -21.69
C SER A 10 -20.17 -69.14 -21.70
N SER A 11 -21.20 -68.61 -22.37
CA SER A 11 -21.56 -67.22 -22.43
C SER A 11 -22.18 -66.77 -21.11
N ALA A 12 -21.46 -66.02 -20.32
CA ALA A 12 -22.02 -65.29 -19.18
C ALA A 12 -22.24 -63.83 -19.60
N SER A 13 -23.50 -63.44 -19.70
CA SER A 13 -23.95 -62.07 -19.90
C SER A 13 -23.59 -61.23 -18.67
N ALA A 14 -22.63 -60.34 -18.79
CA ALA A 14 -22.36 -59.36 -17.76
C ALA A 14 -23.31 -58.17 -17.91
N MET A 15 -24.24 -58.05 -16.98
CA MET A 15 -25.07 -56.88 -16.76
C MET A 15 -24.14 -55.71 -16.34
N VAL A 16 -23.93 -54.73 -17.23
CA VAL A 16 -23.30 -53.47 -16.89
C VAL A 16 -24.31 -52.62 -16.12
N ILE A 17 -24.20 -52.62 -14.79
CA ILE A 17 -24.87 -51.63 -13.94
C ILE A 17 -24.03 -50.34 -14.07
N SER A 18 -24.53 -49.40 -14.87
CA SER A 18 -24.01 -48.01 -14.88
C SER A 18 -24.39 -47.32 -13.57
N GLY A 19 -23.56 -47.49 -12.56
CA GLY A 19 -23.58 -46.68 -11.37
C GLY A 19 -23.15 -45.26 -11.75
N GLN A 20 -24.09 -44.34 -11.92
CA GLN A 20 -23.81 -42.91 -11.87
C GLN A 20 -23.26 -42.61 -10.48
N VAL A 21 -21.94 -42.46 -10.39
CA VAL A 21 -21.29 -41.79 -9.26
C VAL A 21 -21.73 -40.32 -9.35
N ARG A 22 -22.86 -40.00 -8.70
CA ARG A 22 -23.17 -38.62 -8.35
C ARG A 22 -22.01 -38.16 -7.45
N SER A 23 -21.09 -37.40 -8.01
CA SER A 23 -20.18 -36.58 -7.20
C SER A 23 -21.07 -35.63 -6.41
N ASN A 24 -21.33 -35.95 -5.15
CA ASN A 24 -21.77 -34.97 -4.18
C ASN A 24 -20.61 -33.94 -4.08
N ARG A 25 -20.61 -32.93 -4.94
CA ARG A 25 -19.96 -31.68 -4.61
C ARG A 25 -20.68 -31.20 -3.36
N LEU A 26 -20.06 -31.42 -2.21
CA LEU A 26 -20.34 -30.66 -1.00
C LEU A 26 -20.20 -29.21 -1.42
N THR A 27 -21.32 -28.53 -1.63
CA THR A 27 -21.32 -27.08 -1.75
C THR A 27 -20.92 -26.56 -0.38
N HIS A 28 -19.60 -26.34 -0.16
CA HIS A 28 -19.14 -25.59 0.99
C HIS A 28 -19.73 -24.18 0.83
N ASN A 29 -20.77 -23.90 1.59
CA ASN A 29 -21.24 -22.55 1.75
C ASN A 29 -20.10 -21.74 2.41
N PRO A 30 -19.81 -20.54 1.92
CA PRO A 30 -18.80 -19.70 2.53
C PRO A 30 -19.17 -19.45 4.00
N VAL A 31 -18.19 -19.61 4.88
CA VAL A 31 -18.34 -19.43 6.34
C VAL A 31 -18.81 -18.01 6.70
N LEU A 32 -18.50 -17.02 5.84
CA LEU A 32 -19.02 -15.65 5.90
C LEU A 32 -19.70 -15.33 4.57
N ASP A 33 -21.03 -15.43 4.51
CA ASP A 33 -21.78 -15.02 3.31
C ASP A 33 -22.19 -13.55 3.37
N ILE A 34 -21.31 -12.69 2.90
CA ILE A 34 -21.52 -11.25 2.71
C ILE A 34 -21.55 -10.85 1.21
N SER A 35 -21.72 -11.80 0.32
CA SER A 35 -21.95 -11.55 -1.11
C SER A 35 -23.34 -10.94 -1.39
N ARG A 36 -24.28 -11.13 -0.47
CA ARG A 36 -25.62 -10.52 -0.47
C ARG A 36 -25.58 -9.05 -0.05
N LEU A 37 -26.65 -8.32 -0.33
CA LEU A 37 -26.84 -6.95 0.15
C LEU A 37 -26.93 -6.92 1.68
N PRO A 38 -26.45 -5.81 2.34
CA PRO A 38 -26.53 -5.67 3.79
C PRO A 38 -27.97 -5.72 4.29
N ASN A 39 -28.15 -6.18 5.54
CA ASN A 39 -29.46 -6.23 6.19
C ASN A 39 -29.94 -4.84 6.55
N THR A 40 -29.06 -3.99 7.10
CA THR A 40 -29.37 -2.65 7.53
C THR A 40 -28.36 -1.64 6.99
N ALA A 41 -28.81 -0.40 6.86
CA ALA A 41 -27.99 0.76 6.53
C ALA A 41 -28.36 1.93 7.44
N VAL A 42 -27.35 2.60 8.00
CA VAL A 42 -27.49 3.78 8.86
C VAL A 42 -26.59 4.90 8.33
N ALA A 43 -27.13 6.10 8.20
CA ALA A 43 -26.34 7.28 7.91
C ALA A 43 -26.04 8.03 9.21
N LEU A 44 -24.78 8.40 9.43
CA LEU A 44 -24.37 9.33 10.47
C LEU A 44 -24.26 10.70 9.85
N THR A 45 -24.97 11.68 10.42
CA THR A 45 -24.94 13.09 10.04
C THR A 45 -24.38 13.94 11.18
N GLU A 46 -24.18 15.21 10.96
CA GLU A 46 -23.81 16.16 12.03
C GLU A 46 -24.88 16.27 13.10
N ASN A 47 -26.15 15.94 12.77
CA ASN A 47 -27.31 16.04 13.64
C ASN A 47 -27.67 14.73 14.35
N GLY A 48 -26.97 13.64 14.07
CA GLY A 48 -27.22 12.31 14.67
C GLY A 48 -27.25 11.18 13.65
N SER A 49 -27.89 10.07 14.02
CA SER A 49 -28.00 8.88 13.17
C SER A 49 -29.37 8.74 12.55
N VAL A 50 -29.42 8.39 11.26
CA VAL A 50 -30.63 8.14 10.47
C VAL A 50 -30.65 6.69 10.03
N SER A 51 -31.60 5.90 10.53
CA SER A 51 -31.84 4.54 10.04
C SER A 51 -32.52 4.61 8.68
N LEU A 52 -31.88 4.01 7.67
CA LEU A 52 -32.40 4.01 6.31
C LEU A 52 -33.31 2.78 6.10
N LYS A 53 -34.51 2.99 5.59
CA LYS A 53 -35.48 1.93 5.29
C LYS A 53 -35.16 1.29 3.94
N ARG A 54 -35.05 -0.02 3.91
CA ARG A 54 -34.78 -0.79 2.69
C ARG A 54 -35.98 -0.85 1.77
N SER A 55 -35.77 -0.63 0.47
CA SER A 55 -36.71 -0.84 -0.63
C SER A 55 -35.98 -1.50 -1.80
N GLN A 56 -36.17 -2.80 -1.98
CA GLN A 56 -35.49 -3.61 -3.01
C GLN A 56 -33.95 -3.48 -2.97
N LEU A 57 -33.36 -2.69 -3.87
CA LEU A 57 -31.92 -2.47 -4.04
C LEU A 57 -31.46 -1.13 -3.47
N SER A 58 -32.31 -0.40 -2.74
CA SER A 58 -32.03 0.91 -2.16
C SER A 58 -32.40 0.99 -0.68
N TRP A 59 -31.87 2.01 0.01
CA TRP A 59 -32.21 2.40 1.37
C TRP A 59 -32.44 3.89 1.39
N GLN A 60 -33.50 4.35 2.07
CA GLN A 60 -33.90 5.77 2.09
C GLN A 60 -34.31 6.21 3.49
N GLY A 61 -34.00 7.46 3.85
CA GLY A 61 -34.42 8.11 5.08
C GLY A 61 -33.96 9.56 5.14
N GLU A 62 -34.83 10.46 5.54
CA GLU A 62 -34.53 11.89 5.83
C GLU A 62 -33.74 12.62 4.72
N GLY A 63 -34.05 12.32 3.44
CA GLY A 63 -33.39 12.96 2.30
C GLY A 63 -32.04 12.33 1.93
N ILE A 64 -31.68 11.18 2.54
CA ILE A 64 -30.52 10.37 2.17
C ILE A 64 -31.02 9.13 1.44
N GLU A 65 -30.44 8.84 0.29
CA GLU A 65 -30.72 7.66 -0.50
C GLU A 65 -29.41 6.92 -0.81
N LEU A 66 -29.40 5.62 -0.53
CA LEU A 66 -28.38 4.68 -0.97
C LEU A 66 -29.00 3.77 -2.01
N SER A 67 -28.43 3.72 -3.19
CA SER A 67 -28.76 2.75 -4.23
C SER A 67 -27.61 1.78 -4.44
N THR A 68 -27.92 0.57 -4.89
CA THR A 68 -26.92 -0.44 -5.22
C THR A 68 -27.08 -0.93 -6.65
N THR A 69 -25.95 -1.13 -7.32
CA THR A 69 -25.89 -1.76 -8.64
C THR A 69 -25.12 -3.07 -8.52
N GLN A 70 -25.77 -4.17 -8.84
CA GLN A 70 -25.19 -5.51 -8.76
C GLN A 70 -24.08 -5.67 -9.80
N GLY A 71 -22.94 -6.23 -9.39
CA GLY A 71 -21.83 -6.66 -10.23
C GLY A 71 -21.66 -8.18 -10.20
N ALA A 72 -20.67 -8.70 -10.92
CA ALA A 72 -20.42 -10.14 -11.00
C ALA A 72 -20.02 -10.77 -9.64
N ASP A 73 -19.26 -10.02 -8.83
CA ASP A 73 -18.64 -10.53 -7.58
C ASP A 73 -18.98 -9.67 -6.36
N GLY A 74 -20.03 -8.86 -6.45
CA GLY A 74 -20.43 -7.91 -5.42
C GLY A 74 -21.33 -6.81 -5.98
N PHE A 75 -21.29 -5.63 -5.40
CA PHE A 75 -22.15 -4.51 -5.79
C PHE A 75 -21.48 -3.14 -5.56
N ALA A 76 -21.89 -2.17 -6.34
CA ALA A 76 -21.51 -0.78 -6.11
C ALA A 76 -22.57 -0.08 -5.25
N VAL A 77 -22.12 0.84 -4.39
CA VAL A 77 -22.96 1.70 -3.57
C VAL A 77 -22.86 3.13 -4.09
N THR A 78 -24.02 3.70 -4.42
CA THR A 78 -24.16 5.10 -4.82
C THR A 78 -25.01 5.85 -3.78
N LEU A 79 -24.53 7.01 -3.37
CA LEU A 79 -25.18 7.88 -2.39
C LEU A 79 -25.71 9.13 -3.07
N HIS A 80 -26.93 9.51 -2.68
CA HIS A 80 -27.51 10.80 -2.94
C HIS A 80 -27.99 11.43 -1.61
N THR A 81 -27.73 12.73 -1.40
CA THR A 81 -28.22 13.48 -0.24
C THR A 81 -28.83 14.80 -0.69
N SER A 82 -30.06 15.11 -0.24
CA SER A 82 -30.77 16.32 -0.66
C SER A 82 -30.87 17.37 0.44
N ARG A 83 -30.60 17.06 1.70
CA ARG A 83 -30.82 17.95 2.85
C ARG A 83 -29.63 18.05 3.79
N ASP A 84 -29.27 16.93 4.43
CA ASP A 84 -28.28 16.94 5.51
C ASP A 84 -26.90 16.53 5.03
N ALA A 85 -25.86 17.08 5.67
CA ALA A 85 -24.49 16.69 5.45
C ALA A 85 -24.25 15.29 6.06
N ALA A 86 -23.98 14.31 5.20
CA ALA A 86 -23.63 12.96 5.63
C ALA A 86 -22.16 12.88 6.02
N MET A 87 -21.87 12.27 7.16
CA MET A 87 -20.50 12.04 7.64
C MET A 87 -20.05 10.64 7.32
N ARG A 88 -20.89 9.64 7.59
CA ARG A 88 -20.55 8.22 7.38
C ARG A 88 -21.80 7.41 7.03
N ILE A 89 -21.59 6.33 6.31
CA ILE A 89 -22.59 5.28 6.11
C ILE A 89 -22.07 4.01 6.79
N HIS A 90 -22.93 3.39 7.58
CA HIS A 90 -22.75 2.08 8.18
C HIS A 90 -23.63 1.06 7.45
N LEU A 91 -23.03 0.08 6.84
CA LEU A 91 -23.70 -1.08 6.23
C LEU A 91 -23.47 -2.31 7.11
N ARG A 92 -24.50 -3.05 7.46
CA ARG A 92 -24.44 -4.21 8.35
C ARG A 92 -24.99 -5.47 7.71
N TRP A 93 -24.22 -6.53 7.76
CA TRP A 93 -24.64 -7.91 7.47
C TRP A 93 -24.82 -8.65 8.80
N GLU A 94 -26.04 -9.06 9.07
CA GLU A 94 -26.41 -9.83 10.25
C GLU A 94 -26.25 -11.31 9.93
N LEU A 95 -25.33 -11.97 10.60
CA LEU A 95 -25.05 -13.41 10.47
C LEU A 95 -24.30 -13.88 11.72
N GLU A 96 -24.45 -15.15 12.04
CA GLU A 96 -23.64 -15.78 13.08
C GLU A 96 -22.22 -16.00 12.53
N VAL A 97 -21.23 -15.41 13.21
CA VAL A 97 -19.82 -15.48 12.81
C VAL A 97 -19.09 -16.53 13.66
N PRO A 98 -18.52 -17.58 13.04
CA PRO A 98 -17.77 -18.60 13.80
C PRO A 98 -16.56 -18.02 14.54
N ALA A 99 -16.38 -18.46 15.79
CA ALA A 99 -15.33 -17.96 16.66
C ALA A 99 -13.90 -18.43 16.28
N ASN A 100 -13.79 -19.49 15.47
CA ASN A 100 -12.50 -20.09 15.08
C ASN A 100 -11.81 -19.43 13.90
N LEU A 101 -12.41 -18.40 13.31
CA LEU A 101 -11.83 -17.69 12.17
C LEU A 101 -10.63 -16.83 12.58
N GLN A 102 -9.62 -16.81 11.72
CA GLN A 102 -8.51 -15.87 11.79
C GLN A 102 -8.68 -14.78 10.73
N TYR A 103 -8.40 -13.56 11.09
CA TYR A 103 -8.60 -12.38 10.24
C TYR A 103 -7.29 -11.67 9.95
N LEU A 104 -7.06 -11.35 8.68
CA LEU A 104 -6.03 -10.42 8.24
C LEU A 104 -6.70 -9.20 7.63
N GLY A 105 -6.48 -8.02 8.21
CA GLY A 105 -6.85 -6.72 7.65
C GLY A 105 -5.66 -5.98 7.08
N ASP A 106 -5.89 -4.88 6.39
CA ASP A 106 -4.87 -3.96 5.91
C ASP A 106 -4.78 -2.71 6.80
N ASP A 107 -3.86 -1.79 6.51
CA ASP A 107 -3.71 -0.48 7.13
C ASP A 107 -4.16 0.65 6.18
N TRP A 108 -4.43 1.85 6.72
CA TRP A 108 -4.91 3.00 5.95
C TRP A 108 -3.93 3.48 4.87
N GLU A 109 -2.65 3.52 5.23
CA GLU A 109 -1.54 3.94 4.37
C GLU A 109 -0.39 2.93 4.42
N ARG A 110 0.78 3.31 4.96
CA ARG A 110 1.86 2.39 5.30
C ARG A 110 1.46 1.52 6.50
N SER A 111 2.08 0.36 6.63
CA SER A 111 2.02 -0.44 7.85
C SER A 111 3.13 -0.04 8.84
N TYR A 112 2.90 -0.31 10.11
CA TYR A 112 3.81 0.03 11.20
C TYR A 112 4.33 -1.20 11.96
N GLY A 113 4.48 -2.31 11.24
CA GLY A 113 5.01 -3.57 11.78
C GLY A 113 4.02 -4.31 12.68
N ASN A 114 2.72 -4.07 12.49
CA ASN A 114 1.62 -4.57 13.33
C ASN A 114 0.66 -5.50 12.59
N LEU A 115 0.91 -5.79 11.31
CA LEU A 115 0.07 -6.70 10.54
C LEU A 115 0.23 -8.14 11.06
N ALA A 116 -0.90 -8.80 11.24
CA ALA A 116 -0.96 -10.16 11.76
C ALA A 116 -2.32 -10.80 11.43
N TRP A 117 -2.32 -12.12 11.30
CA TRP A 117 -3.53 -12.91 11.46
C TRP A 117 -3.93 -12.92 12.93
N ARG A 118 -5.19 -12.60 13.22
CA ARG A 118 -5.72 -12.47 14.58
C ARG A 118 -7.10 -13.11 14.67
N SER A 119 -7.43 -13.58 15.86
CA SER A 119 -8.81 -13.94 16.21
C SER A 119 -9.72 -12.72 16.09
N MET A 120 -11.03 -12.94 16.21
CA MET A 120 -12.02 -11.87 16.19
C MET A 120 -11.75 -10.84 17.31
N GLU A 121 -11.66 -9.59 16.91
CA GLU A 121 -11.56 -8.41 17.77
C GLU A 121 -12.62 -7.41 17.28
N PRO A 122 -13.81 -7.28 17.92
CA PRO A 122 -14.92 -6.47 17.42
C PRO A 122 -14.58 -5.01 17.15
N GLU A 123 -13.68 -4.41 17.93
CA GLU A 123 -13.26 -3.02 17.78
C GLU A 123 -12.16 -2.81 16.73
N ARG A 124 -11.61 -3.90 16.18
CA ARG A 124 -10.53 -3.80 15.19
C ARG A 124 -11.02 -3.13 13.92
N VAL A 125 -10.39 -2.03 13.57
CA VAL A 125 -10.56 -1.34 12.28
C VAL A 125 -9.68 -2.05 11.25
N MET A 126 -10.29 -2.56 10.18
CA MET A 126 -9.62 -3.20 9.06
C MET A 126 -9.86 -2.38 7.77
N PRO A 127 -8.96 -1.44 7.43
CA PRO A 127 -9.10 -0.61 6.25
C PRO A 127 -9.15 -1.41 4.95
N TRP A 128 -9.93 -0.96 4.01
CA TRP A 128 -10.04 -1.34 2.61
C TRP A 128 -10.51 -2.76 2.35
N TYR A 129 -9.88 -3.77 2.92
CA TYR A 129 -10.23 -5.19 2.77
C TYR A 129 -9.76 -6.02 3.95
N PHE A 130 -10.35 -7.19 4.10
CA PHE A 130 -9.85 -8.20 5.00
C PHE A 130 -10.01 -9.61 4.41
N LEU A 131 -9.27 -10.55 4.96
CA LEU A 131 -9.40 -11.98 4.71
C LEU A 131 -9.81 -12.66 6.01
N ALA A 132 -10.69 -13.68 5.90
CA ALA A 132 -11.07 -14.57 7.00
C ALA A 132 -10.71 -16.01 6.60
N PHE A 133 -9.97 -16.71 7.44
CA PHE A 133 -9.46 -18.05 7.21
C PHE A 133 -9.94 -19.01 8.30
N ASP A 134 -10.48 -20.16 7.91
CA ASP A 134 -11.04 -21.19 8.81
C ASP A 134 -10.10 -22.38 9.07
N GLY A 135 -8.87 -22.34 8.55
CA GLY A 135 -7.92 -23.45 8.56
C GLY A 135 -7.82 -24.23 7.25
N ALA A 136 -8.80 -24.09 6.36
CA ALA A 136 -8.84 -24.76 5.04
C ALA A 136 -9.16 -23.81 3.89
N SER A 137 -10.12 -22.91 4.08
CA SER A 137 -10.66 -22.02 3.06
C SER A 137 -10.55 -20.55 3.49
N THR A 138 -10.48 -19.65 2.51
CA THR A 138 -10.41 -18.21 2.74
C THR A 138 -11.63 -17.51 2.14
N VAL A 139 -12.29 -16.67 2.93
CA VAL A 139 -13.19 -15.63 2.42
C VAL A 139 -12.43 -14.32 2.41
N ALA A 140 -12.46 -13.61 1.29
CA ALA A 140 -11.88 -12.29 1.16
C ALA A 140 -12.95 -11.28 0.75
N THR A 141 -13.02 -10.17 1.47
CA THR A 141 -13.96 -9.09 1.15
C THR A 141 -13.26 -7.75 1.22
N GLY A 142 -13.68 -6.82 0.37
CA GLY A 142 -13.04 -5.52 0.30
C GLY A 142 -13.75 -4.57 -0.65
N VAL A 143 -13.17 -3.38 -0.75
CA VAL A 143 -13.58 -2.33 -1.65
C VAL A 143 -12.57 -2.24 -2.80
N GLU A 144 -13.05 -2.14 -4.04
CA GLU A 144 -12.18 -1.93 -5.20
C GLU A 144 -11.30 -0.69 -5.01
N THR A 145 -10.09 -0.73 -5.55
CA THR A 145 -9.19 0.44 -5.53
C THR A 145 -9.84 1.64 -6.19
N ALA A 146 -9.38 2.84 -5.82
CA ALA A 146 -9.97 4.10 -6.31
C ALA A 146 -11.39 4.39 -5.82
N ALA A 147 -11.78 3.88 -4.66
CA ALA A 147 -13.02 4.26 -4.00
C ALA A 147 -13.10 5.77 -3.74
N SER A 148 -14.31 6.32 -3.82
CA SER A 148 -14.56 7.74 -3.51
C SER A 148 -14.76 8.02 -2.03
N THR A 149 -14.59 7.02 -1.16
CA THR A 149 -14.68 7.11 0.29
C THR A 149 -13.57 6.34 0.97
N PHE A 150 -13.13 6.76 2.14
CA PHE A 150 -12.37 5.91 3.02
C PHE A 150 -13.28 4.82 3.57
N CYS A 151 -12.81 3.57 3.60
CA CYS A 151 -13.64 2.42 3.94
C CYS A 151 -12.91 1.53 4.93
N PHE A 152 -13.63 1.05 5.97
CA PHE A 152 -13.08 0.02 6.85
C PHE A 152 -14.14 -0.99 7.28
N TRP A 153 -13.68 -2.15 7.65
CA TRP A 153 -14.47 -3.30 8.07
C TRP A 153 -14.30 -3.58 9.56
N GLN A 154 -15.34 -4.11 10.16
CA GLN A 154 -15.33 -4.69 11.50
C GLN A 154 -16.11 -6.00 11.49
N VAL A 155 -15.70 -6.94 12.33
CA VAL A 155 -16.35 -8.26 12.48
C VAL A 155 -16.57 -8.53 13.95
N ASP A 156 -17.81 -8.90 14.29
CA ASP A 156 -18.21 -9.30 15.64
C ASP A 156 -19.06 -10.59 15.58
N PRO A 157 -19.42 -11.21 16.71
CA PRO A 157 -20.16 -12.49 16.70
C PRO A 157 -21.50 -12.44 15.98
N ALA A 158 -22.11 -11.26 15.85
CA ALA A 158 -23.44 -11.08 15.24
C ALA A 158 -23.37 -10.60 13.77
N GLY A 159 -22.16 -10.42 13.20
CA GLY A 159 -22.05 -10.05 11.80
C GLY A 159 -20.83 -9.27 11.36
N VAL A 160 -20.94 -8.66 10.18
CA VAL A 160 -19.91 -7.85 9.53
C VAL A 160 -20.43 -6.45 9.29
N SER A 161 -19.61 -5.47 9.55
CA SER A 161 -19.88 -4.04 9.31
C SER A 161 -18.92 -3.46 8.28
N LEU A 162 -19.44 -2.64 7.38
CA LEU A 162 -18.65 -1.76 6.51
C LEU A 162 -19.01 -0.30 6.82
N TRP A 163 -17.97 0.48 7.06
CA TRP A 163 -18.08 1.91 7.26
C TRP A 163 -17.51 2.64 6.04
N LEU A 164 -18.29 3.59 5.51
CA LEU A 164 -17.88 4.47 4.43
C LEU A 164 -17.77 5.89 5.01
N ASP A 165 -16.57 6.48 5.04
CA ASP A 165 -16.33 7.84 5.53
C ASP A 165 -16.48 8.84 4.38
N LEU A 166 -17.51 9.66 4.45
CA LEU A 166 -17.92 10.62 3.42
C LEU A 166 -17.36 12.01 3.66
N ARG A 167 -16.69 12.25 4.79
CA ARG A 167 -16.33 13.60 5.21
C ARG A 167 -15.43 14.33 4.21
N ASN A 168 -15.57 15.64 4.22
CA ASN A 168 -14.63 16.60 3.68
C ASN A 168 -13.86 17.21 4.85
N GLY A 169 -12.55 16.94 4.92
CA GLY A 169 -11.83 17.19 6.17
C GLY A 169 -12.48 16.41 7.32
N GLY A 170 -12.88 17.12 8.37
CA GLY A 170 -13.58 16.57 9.54
C GLY A 170 -15.09 16.78 9.53
N ARG A 171 -15.65 17.48 8.55
CA ARG A 171 -17.07 17.84 8.45
C ARG A 171 -17.84 16.93 7.51
N GLY A 172 -19.17 16.90 7.69
CA GLY A 172 -20.07 16.19 6.80
C GLY A 172 -20.09 16.77 5.39
N LEU A 173 -20.35 15.91 4.41
CA LEU A 173 -20.42 16.28 2.99
C LEU A 173 -21.87 16.53 2.55
N LYS A 174 -22.10 17.63 1.85
CA LYS A 174 -23.35 17.92 1.13
C LYS A 174 -23.15 17.62 -0.35
N LEU A 175 -23.92 16.71 -0.91
CA LEU A 175 -23.82 16.32 -2.32
C LEU A 175 -24.66 17.21 -3.24
N GLU A 176 -25.65 17.94 -2.69
CA GLU A 176 -26.62 18.75 -3.46
C GLU A 176 -27.31 17.91 -4.53
N SER A 177 -27.03 18.19 -5.82
CA SER A 177 -27.57 17.42 -6.95
C SER A 177 -26.62 16.32 -7.46
N ARG A 178 -25.44 16.18 -6.86
CA ARG A 178 -24.44 15.21 -7.28
C ARG A 178 -24.68 13.82 -6.67
N GLU A 179 -24.57 12.80 -7.48
CA GLU A 179 -24.46 11.42 -7.00
C GLU A 179 -23.00 11.06 -6.70
N LEU A 180 -22.78 10.37 -5.59
CA LEU A 180 -21.47 9.83 -5.20
C LEU A 180 -21.47 8.30 -5.31
N ARG A 181 -20.74 7.77 -6.27
CA ARG A 181 -20.39 6.33 -6.27
C ARG A 181 -19.36 6.10 -5.16
N ALA A 182 -19.84 5.78 -3.97
CA ALA A 182 -19.04 5.75 -2.75
C ALA A 182 -18.01 4.63 -2.76
N ALA A 183 -18.42 3.42 -3.13
CA ALA A 183 -17.56 2.24 -3.14
C ALA A 183 -18.11 1.13 -4.04
N SER A 184 -17.23 0.26 -4.55
CA SER A 184 -17.58 -1.04 -5.16
C SER A 184 -17.10 -2.14 -4.24
N ILE A 185 -18.02 -2.91 -3.67
CA ILE A 185 -17.75 -3.98 -2.71
C ILE A 185 -17.59 -5.29 -3.47
N VAL A 186 -16.55 -6.05 -3.13
CA VAL A 186 -16.24 -7.35 -3.72
C VAL A 186 -16.08 -8.38 -2.62
N THR A 187 -16.65 -9.57 -2.81
CA THR A 187 -16.47 -10.72 -1.93
C THR A 187 -16.14 -11.96 -2.75
N LYS A 188 -15.12 -12.70 -2.33
CA LYS A 188 -14.68 -13.95 -2.98
C LYS A 188 -14.48 -15.05 -1.95
N PHE A 189 -14.87 -16.24 -2.33
CA PHE A 189 -14.60 -17.47 -1.60
C PHE A 189 -13.52 -18.28 -2.33
N TYR A 190 -12.50 -18.70 -1.60
CA TYR A 190 -11.36 -19.48 -2.08
C TYR A 190 -11.32 -20.82 -1.32
N PRO A 191 -12.01 -21.86 -1.81
CA PRO A 191 -12.00 -23.18 -1.17
C PRO A 191 -10.61 -23.80 -1.29
N GLU A 192 -10.15 -24.46 -0.23
CA GLU A 192 -8.89 -25.25 -0.21
C GLU A 192 -7.66 -24.51 -0.76
N THR A 193 -7.69 -23.18 -0.71
CA THR A 193 -6.62 -22.33 -1.24
C THR A 193 -5.79 -21.77 -0.09
N LYS A 194 -4.46 -21.88 -0.21
CA LYS A 194 -3.53 -21.27 0.76
C LYS A 194 -3.81 -19.78 0.89
N PRO A 195 -3.84 -19.23 2.12
CA PRO A 195 -4.22 -17.83 2.36
C PRO A 195 -3.40 -16.80 1.58
N PHE A 196 -2.11 -17.03 1.35
CA PHE A 196 -1.27 -16.13 0.56
C PHE A 196 -1.70 -16.07 -0.91
N ALA A 197 -1.98 -17.22 -1.51
CA ALA A 197 -2.49 -17.28 -2.88
C ALA A 197 -3.88 -16.63 -2.99
N ALA A 198 -4.77 -16.88 -2.02
CA ALA A 198 -6.08 -16.24 -1.94
C ALA A 198 -5.95 -14.71 -1.84
N ALA A 199 -5.06 -14.20 -0.97
CA ALA A 199 -4.77 -12.78 -0.82
C ALA A 199 -4.28 -12.14 -2.14
N LYS A 200 -3.35 -12.81 -2.83
CA LYS A 200 -2.84 -12.32 -4.12
C LYS A 200 -3.92 -12.27 -5.20
N HIS A 201 -4.73 -13.33 -5.33
CA HIS A 201 -5.85 -13.37 -6.26
C HIS A 201 -6.89 -12.29 -5.93
N PHE A 202 -7.13 -12.05 -4.64
CA PHE A 202 -8.08 -11.04 -4.22
C PHE A 202 -7.57 -9.63 -4.49
N CYS A 203 -6.31 -9.31 -4.19
CA CYS A 203 -5.70 -8.03 -4.55
C CYS A 203 -5.77 -7.76 -6.06
N HIS A 204 -5.52 -8.80 -6.89
CA HIS A 204 -5.70 -8.68 -8.35
C HIS A 204 -7.15 -8.38 -8.74
N ARG A 205 -8.13 -8.92 -7.99
CA ARG A 205 -9.56 -8.63 -8.25
C ARG A 205 -9.93 -7.21 -7.79
N LEU A 206 -9.33 -6.68 -6.75
CA LEU A 206 -9.60 -5.32 -6.26
C LEU A 206 -9.04 -4.23 -7.18
N SER A 207 -7.99 -4.50 -7.94
CA SER A 207 -7.35 -3.55 -8.85
C SER A 207 -7.15 -4.17 -10.23
N THR A 208 -7.97 -3.76 -11.20
CA THR A 208 -7.96 -4.32 -12.56
C THR A 208 -6.97 -3.62 -13.50
N THR A 209 -6.48 -2.45 -13.13
CA THR A 209 -5.60 -1.61 -13.97
C THR A 209 -4.39 -1.12 -13.18
N PRO A 210 -3.51 -2.02 -12.71
CA PRO A 210 -2.31 -1.61 -12.00
C PRO A 210 -1.37 -0.82 -12.92
N ARG A 211 -0.64 0.12 -12.33
CA ARG A 211 0.46 0.79 -12.99
C ARG A 211 1.77 0.23 -12.43
N LEU A 212 2.62 -0.31 -13.27
CA LEU A 212 3.81 -1.04 -12.86
C LEU A 212 5.06 -0.49 -13.54
N PRO A 213 6.25 -0.59 -12.92
CA PRO A 213 7.51 -0.32 -13.59
C PRO A 213 7.71 -1.23 -14.81
N VAL A 214 8.23 -0.68 -15.89
CA VAL A 214 8.54 -1.46 -17.12
C VAL A 214 9.66 -2.47 -16.87
N LYS A 215 10.60 -2.13 -15.98
CA LYS A 215 11.74 -2.98 -15.58
C LYS A 215 11.78 -3.09 -14.05
N PRO A 216 12.37 -4.14 -13.48
CA PRO A 216 12.61 -4.22 -12.04
C PRO A 216 13.33 -2.99 -11.52
N VAL A 217 12.89 -2.48 -10.37
CA VAL A 217 13.44 -1.28 -9.73
C VAL A 217 14.45 -1.70 -8.68
N TYR A 218 15.68 -1.20 -8.78
CA TYR A 218 16.73 -1.44 -7.79
C TYR A 218 17.74 -0.30 -7.81
N GLY A 219 18.52 -0.17 -6.73
CA GLY A 219 19.59 0.81 -6.68
C GLY A 219 19.91 1.32 -5.28
N GLY A 220 20.24 2.60 -5.18
CA GLY A 220 20.64 3.29 -3.97
C GLY A 220 19.69 4.39 -3.55
N ASN A 221 19.74 4.71 -2.25
CA ASN A 221 19.11 5.86 -1.62
C ASN A 221 20.04 6.35 -0.51
N ASN A 222 20.12 7.64 -0.26
CA ASN A 222 21.08 8.18 0.72
C ASN A 222 20.50 8.44 2.12
N TRP A 223 19.22 8.09 2.38
CA TRP A 223 18.56 8.48 3.64
C TRP A 223 19.20 7.86 4.89
N TYR A 224 19.33 6.54 4.94
CA TYR A 224 19.65 5.81 6.19
C TYR A 224 21.10 5.90 6.67
N TYR A 225 21.97 6.62 5.97
CA TYR A 225 23.29 6.99 6.47
C TYR A 225 23.47 8.51 6.58
N ALA A 226 22.84 9.29 5.68
CA ALA A 226 23.04 10.73 5.60
C ALA A 226 22.01 11.53 6.41
N TYR A 227 20.76 11.05 6.51
CA TYR A 227 19.64 11.71 7.21
C TYR A 227 19.53 13.20 6.88
N GLY A 228 19.53 13.53 5.57
CA GLY A 228 19.48 14.89 5.06
C GLY A 228 20.82 15.65 5.04
N ASN A 229 21.90 15.05 5.51
CA ASN A 229 23.21 15.67 5.53
C ASN A 229 24.11 15.16 4.39
N SER A 230 23.77 15.51 3.15
CA SER A 230 24.51 15.16 1.95
C SER A 230 24.70 16.37 1.03
N SER A 231 25.53 16.21 0.00
CA SER A 231 25.83 17.20 -1.02
C SER A 231 25.80 16.59 -2.42
N ALA A 232 25.85 17.43 -3.45
CA ALA A 232 25.97 16.99 -4.83
C ALA A 232 27.25 16.14 -5.06
N THR A 233 28.31 16.39 -4.29
CA THR A 233 29.54 15.58 -4.33
C THR A 233 29.28 14.18 -3.77
N ASP A 234 28.67 14.09 -2.59
CA ASP A 234 28.33 12.80 -1.98
C ASP A 234 27.43 11.95 -2.90
N ILE A 235 26.44 12.60 -3.56
CA ILE A 235 25.55 11.91 -4.52
C ILE A 235 26.30 11.40 -5.77
N ARG A 236 27.32 12.14 -6.24
CA ARG A 236 28.18 11.63 -7.33
C ARG A 236 28.95 10.40 -6.90
N ASP A 237 29.58 10.44 -5.73
CA ASP A 237 30.35 9.33 -5.18
C ASP A 237 29.46 8.11 -4.92
N ASP A 238 28.24 8.32 -4.42
CA ASP A 238 27.22 7.27 -4.28
C ASP A 238 26.83 6.69 -5.64
N SER A 239 26.62 7.53 -6.64
CA SER A 239 26.28 7.12 -8.00
C SER A 239 27.36 6.25 -8.62
N GLU A 240 28.64 6.61 -8.44
CA GLU A 240 29.79 5.83 -8.88
C GLU A 240 29.84 4.46 -8.19
N ARG A 241 29.62 4.43 -6.87
CA ARG A 241 29.57 3.17 -6.11
C ARG A 241 28.44 2.28 -6.60
N ILE A 242 27.21 2.78 -6.68
CA ILE A 242 26.03 2.03 -7.11
C ILE A 242 26.19 1.55 -8.55
N SER A 243 26.68 2.40 -9.45
CA SER A 243 26.95 2.05 -10.85
C SER A 243 27.99 0.92 -10.96
N SER A 244 29.07 0.96 -10.18
CA SER A 244 30.15 -0.04 -10.19
C SER A 244 29.70 -1.41 -9.68
N LEU A 245 28.67 -1.46 -8.83
CA LEU A 245 28.11 -2.70 -8.28
C LEU A 245 27.04 -3.32 -9.18
N ALA A 246 26.56 -2.58 -10.20
CA ALA A 246 25.51 -3.06 -11.10
C ALA A 246 26.09 -3.67 -12.38
N SER A 247 25.83 -4.95 -12.61
CA SER A 247 26.28 -5.66 -13.81
C SER A 247 25.40 -5.46 -15.04
N SER A 248 24.09 -5.17 -14.86
CA SER A 248 23.15 -5.03 -15.97
C SER A 248 23.35 -3.71 -16.71
N GLN A 249 23.60 -3.76 -18.01
CA GLN A 249 23.65 -2.56 -18.88
C GLN A 249 22.27 -2.16 -19.38
N GLU A 250 21.36 -3.10 -19.53
CA GLU A 250 20.01 -2.86 -20.03
C GLU A 250 19.06 -2.31 -18.97
N ASN A 251 19.28 -2.66 -17.70
CA ASN A 251 18.51 -2.19 -16.55
C ASN A 251 19.47 -1.56 -15.53
N ARG A 252 19.72 -0.25 -15.69
CA ARG A 252 20.62 0.48 -14.79
C ARG A 252 19.93 0.79 -13.46
N PRO A 253 20.69 0.76 -12.34
CA PRO A 253 20.16 1.04 -11.01
C PRO A 253 19.73 2.49 -10.87
N PHE A 254 18.81 2.75 -9.98
CA PHE A 254 18.51 4.11 -9.52
C PHE A 254 19.52 4.58 -8.47
N MET A 255 19.70 5.89 -8.38
CA MET A 255 20.22 6.56 -7.19
C MET A 255 19.23 7.65 -6.80
N VAL A 256 18.57 7.50 -5.65
CA VAL A 256 17.55 8.42 -5.16
C VAL A 256 18.16 9.39 -4.17
N ILE A 257 18.09 10.67 -4.49
CA ILE A 257 18.43 11.76 -3.57
C ILE A 257 17.24 11.96 -2.65
N ASP A 258 17.40 11.64 -1.37
CA ASP A 258 16.39 11.82 -0.36
C ASP A 258 16.37 13.24 0.22
N ASP A 259 15.59 13.52 1.26
CA ASP A 259 15.45 14.84 1.88
C ASP A 259 16.81 15.52 2.17
N GLY A 260 16.82 16.87 2.19
CA GLY A 260 17.98 17.71 2.51
C GLY A 260 18.60 18.45 1.33
N TRP A 261 18.10 18.26 0.10
CA TRP A 261 18.57 18.95 -1.10
C TRP A 261 17.95 20.35 -1.30
N SER A 262 16.71 20.56 -0.83
CA SER A 262 16.01 21.83 -0.97
C SER A 262 16.51 22.88 0.05
N PRO A 263 16.23 24.17 -0.15
CA PRO A 263 16.69 25.24 0.75
C PRO A 263 16.28 25.09 2.22
N ASN A 264 15.10 24.52 2.48
CA ASN A 264 14.59 24.31 3.84
C ASN A 264 14.31 22.83 4.14
N ALA A 265 15.09 21.93 3.54
CA ALA A 265 14.94 20.49 3.71
C ALA A 265 13.47 20.06 3.48
N THR A 266 12.80 19.45 4.46
CA THR A 266 11.43 18.95 4.35
C THR A 266 10.37 19.99 3.97
N ALA A 267 10.72 21.28 3.87
CA ALA A 267 9.76 22.37 3.65
C ALA A 267 10.08 23.25 2.42
N GLY A 268 10.63 22.67 1.38
CA GLY A 268 10.85 23.38 0.11
C GLY A 268 11.64 24.71 0.24
N PRO A 269 11.53 25.63 -0.71
CA PRO A 269 10.86 25.49 -2.01
C PRO A 269 11.42 24.35 -2.86
N TRP A 270 10.61 23.83 -3.77
CA TRP A 270 10.95 22.64 -4.56
C TRP A 270 11.50 22.96 -5.96
N GLY A 271 11.57 24.26 -6.30
CA GLY A 271 12.00 24.73 -7.62
C GLY A 271 13.51 24.87 -7.79
N HIS A 272 14.32 24.71 -6.75
CA HIS A 272 15.78 24.77 -6.81
C HIS A 272 16.44 24.11 -5.59
N GLY A 273 17.71 23.73 -5.71
CA GLY A 273 18.50 23.18 -4.63
C GLY A 273 19.08 24.24 -3.69
N ASN A 274 19.65 23.81 -2.56
CA ASN A 274 20.41 24.65 -1.63
C ASN A 274 21.88 24.78 -2.06
N ALA A 275 22.69 25.46 -1.26
CA ALA A 275 24.12 25.67 -1.55
C ALA A 275 24.93 24.36 -1.72
N ARG A 276 24.50 23.26 -1.08
CA ARG A 276 25.12 21.93 -1.26
C ARG A 276 24.67 21.24 -2.55
N PHE A 277 23.57 21.69 -3.15
CA PHE A 277 22.97 21.20 -4.39
C PHE A 277 22.68 22.35 -5.35
N PRO A 278 23.71 23.05 -5.86
CA PRO A 278 23.54 24.32 -6.57
C PRO A 278 22.87 24.16 -7.96
N ASP A 279 22.99 23.00 -8.60
CA ASP A 279 22.43 22.73 -9.92
C ASP A 279 21.90 21.28 -10.00
N MET A 280 20.59 21.15 -9.80
CA MET A 280 19.90 19.86 -9.79
C MET A 280 19.83 19.22 -11.19
N ALA A 281 19.73 20.01 -12.24
CA ALA A 281 19.70 19.51 -13.62
C ALA A 281 21.09 18.97 -14.04
N GLN A 282 22.15 19.70 -13.74
CA GLN A 282 23.52 19.25 -13.99
C GLN A 282 23.86 17.99 -13.18
N LEU A 283 23.39 17.89 -11.92
CA LEU A 283 23.57 16.72 -11.10
C LEU A 283 22.87 15.50 -11.71
N ALA A 284 21.60 15.61 -12.11
CA ALA A 284 20.87 14.53 -12.78
C ALA A 284 21.55 14.08 -14.08
N SER A 285 22.05 15.02 -14.89
CA SER A 285 22.82 14.71 -16.10
C SER A 285 24.12 13.95 -15.77
N THR A 286 24.81 14.35 -14.71
CA THR A 286 26.05 13.70 -14.25
C THR A 286 25.77 12.27 -13.76
N MET A 287 24.72 12.06 -12.95
CA MET A 287 24.30 10.75 -12.49
C MET A 287 24.04 9.77 -13.66
N ARG A 288 23.38 10.25 -14.72
CA ARG A 288 23.16 9.42 -15.93
C ARG A 288 24.47 9.06 -16.63
N ARG A 289 25.42 10.00 -16.76
CA ARG A 289 26.73 9.73 -17.36
C ARG A 289 27.55 8.72 -16.55
N ILE A 290 27.42 8.74 -15.24
CA ILE A 290 28.00 7.75 -14.33
C ILE A 290 27.36 6.36 -14.53
N GLY A 291 26.11 6.31 -14.98
CA GLY A 291 25.41 5.07 -15.31
C GLY A 291 24.36 4.68 -14.26
N VAL A 292 23.78 5.63 -13.54
CA VAL A 292 22.57 5.42 -12.72
C VAL A 292 21.40 6.23 -13.25
N GLN A 293 20.19 5.80 -12.91
CA GLN A 293 18.97 6.56 -13.17
C GLN A 293 18.71 7.51 -11.98
N PRO A 294 18.58 8.84 -12.19
CA PRO A 294 18.36 9.77 -11.10
C PRO A 294 16.95 9.63 -10.51
N GLY A 295 16.86 9.59 -9.17
CA GLY A 295 15.64 9.73 -8.41
C GLY A 295 15.70 10.92 -7.45
N LEU A 296 14.55 11.51 -7.11
CA LEU A 296 14.44 12.67 -6.25
C LEU A 296 13.26 12.55 -5.28
N TRP A 297 13.51 12.84 -4.01
CA TRP A 297 12.49 12.96 -2.98
C TRP A 297 11.89 14.36 -2.94
N ILE A 298 10.58 14.47 -2.66
CA ILE A 298 9.84 15.73 -2.52
C ILE A 298 8.69 15.57 -1.53
N ARG A 299 8.40 16.63 -0.75
CA ARG A 299 7.17 16.78 0.08
C ARG A 299 6.27 17.86 -0.54
N PRO A 300 5.41 17.51 -1.48
CA PRO A 300 4.81 18.50 -2.40
C PRO A 300 3.80 19.44 -1.75
N LEU A 301 3.21 19.06 -0.61
CA LEU A 301 2.18 19.83 0.07
C LEU A 301 2.71 20.82 1.12
N PHE A 302 4.04 20.91 1.31
CA PHE A 302 4.62 21.64 2.43
C PHE A 302 5.73 22.59 1.99
N THR A 303 5.64 23.88 2.38
CA THR A 303 6.59 24.90 1.95
C THR A 303 6.83 26.00 2.97
N LYS A 304 8.05 26.55 3.01
CA LYS A 304 8.37 27.80 3.69
C LYS A 304 8.27 29.04 2.78
N GLU A 305 7.99 28.84 1.50
CA GLU A 305 7.64 29.98 0.64
C GLU A 305 6.38 30.67 1.18
N GLU A 306 6.35 31.98 1.15
CA GLU A 306 5.11 32.70 1.40
C GLU A 306 4.11 32.40 0.28
N ILE A 307 2.95 31.88 0.67
CA ILE A 307 1.86 31.57 -0.23
C ILE A 307 0.62 32.37 0.13
N PRO A 308 -0.25 32.68 -0.83
CA PRO A 308 -1.51 33.37 -0.57
C PRO A 308 -2.31 32.65 0.54
N ARG A 309 -2.93 33.41 1.42
CA ARG A 309 -3.74 32.83 2.52
C ARG A 309 -4.81 31.86 2.04
N GLY A 310 -5.41 32.14 0.87
CA GLY A 310 -6.41 31.25 0.25
C GLY A 310 -5.86 29.94 -0.28
N TRP A 311 -4.52 29.75 -0.33
CA TRP A 311 -3.89 28.49 -0.71
C TRP A 311 -3.54 27.61 0.49
N GLN A 312 -3.59 28.17 1.69
CA GLN A 312 -3.19 27.49 2.91
C GLN A 312 -4.32 26.54 3.37
N LEU A 313 -3.97 25.31 3.65
CA LEU A 313 -4.89 24.36 4.25
C LEU A 313 -5.28 24.82 5.66
N ASN A 314 -6.57 25.01 5.89
CA ASN A 314 -7.09 25.44 7.17
C ASN A 314 -7.50 24.25 8.04
N SER A 315 -6.50 23.45 8.47
CA SER A 315 -6.72 22.30 9.35
C SER A 315 -6.00 22.48 10.69
N PRO A 316 -6.43 21.81 11.78
CA PRO A 316 -5.72 21.82 13.05
C PRO A 316 -4.24 21.40 12.93
N ASN A 317 -3.95 20.43 12.06
CA ASN A 317 -2.59 20.00 11.81
C ASN A 317 -1.75 21.06 11.10
N ALA A 318 -2.29 21.69 10.06
CA ALA A 318 -1.59 22.76 9.35
C ALA A 318 -1.23 23.91 10.29
N ALA A 319 -2.15 24.27 11.21
CA ALA A 319 -1.89 25.28 12.23
C ALA A 319 -0.77 24.86 13.20
N ARG A 320 -0.75 23.59 13.64
CA ARG A 320 0.32 23.04 14.51
C ARG A 320 1.68 23.04 13.80
N GLU A 321 1.73 22.61 12.54
CA GLU A 321 2.97 22.58 11.74
C GLU A 321 3.48 24.00 11.46
N TYR A 322 2.59 24.94 11.17
CA TYR A 322 2.98 26.35 11.02
C TYR A 322 3.58 26.92 12.31
N ALA A 323 2.93 26.71 13.45
CA ALA A 323 3.44 27.18 14.75
C ALA A 323 4.82 26.59 15.07
N LYS A 324 5.06 25.33 14.71
CA LYS A 324 6.32 24.61 15.00
C LYS A 324 7.44 24.93 14.03
N ARG A 325 7.16 25.09 12.73
CA ARG A 325 8.16 25.11 11.65
C ARG A 325 8.17 26.39 10.82
N GLN A 326 7.17 27.28 11.00
CA GLN A 326 6.93 28.46 10.15
C GLN A 326 6.87 28.04 8.67
N ALA A 327 6.10 27.00 8.40
CA ALA A 327 5.88 26.47 7.06
C ALA A 327 4.40 26.18 6.84
N TYR A 328 3.95 26.32 5.61
CA TYR A 328 2.55 26.22 5.22
C TYR A 328 2.25 24.86 4.62
N THR A 329 1.10 24.30 4.98
CA THR A 329 0.49 23.17 4.24
C THR A 329 -0.40 23.75 3.15
N ILE A 330 -0.25 23.26 1.94
CA ILE A 330 -0.99 23.74 0.76
C ILE A 330 -2.29 22.94 0.62
N ASP A 331 -3.40 23.67 0.38
CA ASP A 331 -4.70 23.06 0.06
C ASP A 331 -4.73 22.63 -1.43
N PRO A 332 -4.72 21.34 -1.76
CA PRO A 332 -4.69 20.88 -3.14
C PRO A 332 -6.01 21.06 -3.87
N THR A 333 -7.07 21.52 -3.18
CA THR A 333 -8.39 21.79 -3.80
C THR A 333 -8.47 23.17 -4.43
N VAL A 334 -7.51 24.06 -4.12
CA VAL A 334 -7.41 25.39 -4.72
C VAL A 334 -6.71 25.30 -6.07
N PRO A 335 -7.33 25.75 -7.19
CA PRO A 335 -6.80 25.54 -8.55
C PRO A 335 -5.37 26.08 -8.76
N GLU A 336 -5.07 27.27 -8.28
CA GLU A 336 -3.76 27.89 -8.44
C GLU A 336 -2.72 27.23 -7.53
N ALA A 337 -3.13 26.76 -6.34
CA ALA A 337 -2.25 26.07 -5.40
C ALA A 337 -1.81 24.69 -5.93
N ILE A 338 -2.74 23.92 -6.46
CA ILE A 338 -2.39 22.61 -7.08
C ILE A 338 -1.57 22.80 -8.36
N GLU A 339 -1.76 23.87 -9.13
CA GLU A 339 -0.93 24.17 -10.30
C GLU A 339 0.53 24.46 -9.88
N LYS A 340 0.77 25.18 -8.77
CA LYS A 340 2.12 25.38 -8.21
C LYS A 340 2.76 24.02 -7.87
N ILE A 341 2.04 23.13 -7.20
CA ILE A 341 2.53 21.79 -6.87
C ILE A 341 2.87 21.00 -8.15
N GLN A 342 1.99 21.04 -9.16
CA GLN A 342 2.25 20.40 -10.45
C GLN A 342 3.49 20.98 -11.14
N GLN A 343 3.73 22.30 -11.00
CA GLN A 343 4.92 22.93 -11.56
C GLN A 343 6.19 22.44 -10.88
N ASP A 344 6.19 22.25 -9.56
CA ASP A 344 7.33 21.71 -8.83
C ASP A 344 7.68 20.28 -9.29
N ILE A 345 6.66 19.43 -9.50
CA ILE A 345 6.84 18.08 -10.05
C ILE A 345 7.35 18.11 -11.50
N ARG A 346 6.79 18.99 -12.35
CA ARG A 346 7.30 19.18 -13.74
C ARG A 346 8.75 19.64 -13.74
N THR A 347 9.11 20.51 -12.82
CA THR A 347 10.49 21.01 -12.67
C THR A 347 11.45 19.86 -12.35
N ALA A 348 11.12 19.03 -11.36
CA ALA A 348 11.92 17.86 -11.00
C ALA A 348 12.06 16.88 -12.19
N ALA A 349 10.97 16.56 -12.88
CA ALA A 349 11.00 15.73 -14.07
C ALA A 349 11.80 16.39 -15.22
N GLY A 350 11.67 17.71 -15.40
CA GLY A 350 12.38 18.50 -16.39
C GLY A 350 13.90 18.58 -16.14
N TRP A 351 14.35 18.55 -14.90
CA TRP A 351 15.77 18.37 -14.58
C TRP A 351 16.29 16.99 -14.97
N GLY A 352 15.36 16.06 -15.21
CA GLY A 352 15.66 14.72 -15.67
C GLY A 352 15.65 13.65 -14.59
N TYR A 353 15.03 13.88 -13.46
CA TYR A 353 14.79 12.82 -12.48
C TYR A 353 13.72 11.86 -13.02
N GLY A 354 14.11 10.60 -13.23
CA GLY A 354 13.25 9.55 -13.78
C GLY A 354 12.40 8.83 -12.74
N LEU A 355 12.64 9.08 -11.46
CA LEU A 355 11.83 8.63 -10.33
C LEU A 355 11.61 9.80 -9.36
N ILE A 356 10.37 10.04 -8.99
CA ILE A 356 9.99 11.06 -8.00
C ILE A 356 9.34 10.35 -6.82
N LYS A 357 10.04 10.34 -5.66
CA LYS A 357 9.53 9.84 -4.38
C LYS A 357 8.82 10.99 -3.69
N HIS A 358 7.47 10.96 -3.67
CA HIS A 358 6.71 11.96 -2.94
C HIS A 358 6.24 11.41 -1.59
N ASP A 359 6.36 12.25 -0.57
CA ASP A 359 6.21 11.85 0.81
C ASP A 359 5.28 12.78 1.59
N PHE A 360 4.89 12.37 2.79
CA PHE A 360 4.08 13.11 3.77
C PHE A 360 2.64 13.47 3.35
N SER A 361 2.18 13.06 2.18
CA SER A 361 0.89 13.53 1.65
C SER A 361 -0.29 13.16 2.55
N THR A 362 -0.30 11.95 3.14
CA THR A 362 -1.36 11.55 4.08
C THR A 362 -1.33 12.38 5.35
N TYR A 363 -0.15 12.55 5.95
CA TYR A 363 0.03 13.33 7.15
C TYR A 363 -0.31 14.82 6.93
N ASP A 364 0.17 15.40 5.83
CA ASP A 364 -0.09 16.80 5.52
C ASP A 364 -1.58 17.10 5.34
N LEU A 365 -2.32 16.20 4.67
CA LEU A 365 -3.73 16.39 4.40
C LEU A 365 -4.65 16.03 5.58
N LEU A 366 -4.36 14.94 6.29
CA LEU A 366 -5.24 14.38 7.31
C LEU A 366 -4.78 14.65 8.74
N GLY A 367 -3.52 15.04 8.94
CA GLY A 367 -2.96 15.39 10.25
C GLY A 367 -2.63 14.19 11.13
N ARG A 368 -2.69 12.98 10.58
CA ARG A 368 -2.46 11.73 11.32
C ARG A 368 -1.57 10.78 10.52
N TRP A 369 -0.72 10.08 11.22
CA TRP A 369 -0.05 8.89 10.69
C TRP A 369 -1.01 7.72 10.71
N GLY A 370 -0.82 6.74 9.81
CA GLY A 370 -1.74 5.62 9.66
C GLY A 370 -2.06 4.89 10.96
N PHE A 371 -1.06 4.69 11.84
CA PHE A 371 -1.26 4.05 13.16
C PHE A 371 -2.13 4.87 14.13
N ASN A 372 -2.33 6.16 13.88
CA ASN A 372 -3.18 7.06 14.68
C ASN A 372 -4.55 7.31 14.03
N MET A 373 -4.80 6.80 12.83
CA MET A 373 -6.05 7.11 12.12
C MET A 373 -7.25 6.38 12.72
N GLY A 374 -7.14 5.09 13.05
CA GLY A 374 -8.25 4.31 13.61
C GLY A 374 -9.54 4.45 12.80
N ALA A 375 -10.69 4.55 13.45
CA ALA A 375 -12.00 4.82 12.84
C ALA A 375 -12.18 6.30 12.44
N ALA A 376 -11.30 7.20 12.90
CA ALA A 376 -11.33 8.62 12.61
C ALA A 376 -10.03 9.03 11.88
N ILE A 377 -10.10 9.07 10.56
CA ILE A 377 -8.94 9.33 9.70
C ILE A 377 -8.33 10.73 9.87
N THR A 378 -9.07 11.69 10.42
CA THR A 378 -8.63 13.06 10.66
C THR A 378 -9.43 13.69 11.82
N ASP A 379 -8.97 14.85 12.30
CA ASP A 379 -9.65 15.62 13.34
C ASP A 379 -10.99 16.20 12.83
N SER A 380 -11.90 16.59 13.74
CA SER A 380 -13.18 17.23 13.42
C SER A 380 -13.04 18.73 13.12
N ASP A 381 -14.14 19.34 12.72
CA ASP A 381 -14.38 20.80 12.65
C ASP A 381 -13.54 21.59 11.66
N TRP A 382 -13.09 20.97 10.59
CA TRP A 382 -12.41 21.63 9.48
C TRP A 382 -12.83 21.05 8.13
N SER A 383 -12.64 21.80 7.06
CA SER A 383 -12.90 21.35 5.68
C SER A 383 -11.86 21.92 4.73
N PHE A 384 -11.67 21.25 3.60
CA PHE A 384 -10.96 21.83 2.46
C PHE A 384 -11.73 23.02 1.89
N THR A 385 -11.07 23.84 1.09
CA THR A 385 -11.68 24.98 0.39
C THR A 385 -12.79 24.50 -0.56
N ASP A 386 -12.58 23.41 -1.30
CA ASP A 386 -13.64 22.72 -2.03
C ASP A 386 -14.37 21.75 -1.10
N GLY A 387 -15.48 22.19 -0.52
CA GLY A 387 -16.32 21.42 0.40
C GLY A 387 -17.24 20.39 -0.28
N THR A 388 -17.15 20.20 -1.60
CA THR A 388 -18.10 19.37 -2.37
C THR A 388 -17.62 17.92 -2.59
N ARG A 389 -16.39 17.59 -2.20
CA ARG A 389 -15.75 16.30 -2.41
C ARG A 389 -15.35 15.63 -1.11
N THR A 390 -15.32 14.29 -1.10
CA THR A 390 -14.82 13.52 0.04
C THR A 390 -13.30 13.63 0.16
N ASN A 391 -12.76 13.28 1.33
CA ASN A 391 -11.31 13.16 1.53
C ASN A 391 -10.66 12.20 0.51
N ALA A 392 -11.33 11.09 0.19
CA ALA A 392 -10.79 10.12 -0.78
C ALA A 392 -10.75 10.69 -2.20
N GLU A 393 -11.81 11.39 -2.62
CA GLU A 393 -11.84 12.06 -3.94
C GLU A 393 -10.75 13.13 -4.06
N ILE A 394 -10.55 13.93 -3.01
CA ILE A 394 -9.50 14.99 -2.98
C ILE A 394 -8.10 14.37 -3.08
N ILE A 395 -7.82 13.35 -2.28
CA ILE A 395 -6.52 12.67 -2.28
C ILE A 395 -6.27 12.01 -3.64
N ARG A 396 -7.29 11.35 -4.21
CA ARG A 396 -7.14 10.72 -5.51
C ARG A 396 -6.92 11.72 -6.65
N ASP A 397 -7.67 12.83 -6.68
CA ASP A 397 -7.45 13.92 -7.65
C ASP A 397 -6.04 14.50 -7.51
N PHE A 398 -5.58 14.75 -6.28
CA PHE A 398 -4.21 15.16 -6.02
C PHE A 398 -3.18 14.18 -6.61
N TYR A 399 -3.33 12.88 -6.40
CA TYR A 399 -2.44 11.86 -6.97
C TYR A 399 -2.51 11.82 -8.50
N GLN A 400 -3.68 11.98 -9.11
CA GLN A 400 -3.85 12.07 -10.56
C GLN A 400 -3.11 13.27 -11.15
N ARG A 401 -3.16 14.41 -10.47
CA ARG A 401 -2.45 15.63 -10.87
C ARG A 401 -0.94 15.47 -10.77
N LEU A 402 -0.44 14.87 -9.68
CA LEU A 402 0.98 14.51 -9.57
C LEU A 402 1.40 13.57 -10.71
N ARG A 403 0.60 12.51 -10.98
CA ARG A 403 0.90 11.59 -12.08
C ARG A 403 0.97 12.29 -13.43
N LYS A 404 0.03 13.19 -13.71
CA LYS A 404 0.02 13.98 -14.94
C LYS A 404 1.26 14.88 -15.03
N ALA A 405 1.64 15.54 -13.96
CA ALA A 405 2.78 16.44 -13.91
C ALA A 405 4.13 15.72 -14.06
N ALA A 406 4.25 14.51 -13.50
CA ALA A 406 5.48 13.71 -13.59
C ALA A 406 5.79 13.17 -15.01
N GLY A 407 4.82 13.19 -15.92
CA GLY A 407 5.04 12.75 -17.32
C GLY A 407 5.51 11.30 -17.41
N SER A 408 6.74 11.07 -17.92
CA SER A 408 7.34 9.74 -18.03
C SER A 408 8.09 9.30 -16.79
N ALA A 409 8.34 10.19 -15.82
CA ALA A 409 8.99 9.80 -14.56
C ALA A 409 8.08 8.87 -13.74
N MET A 410 8.66 7.86 -13.11
CA MET A 410 7.95 7.00 -12.16
C MET A 410 7.59 7.77 -10.90
N LEU A 411 6.45 7.47 -10.32
CA LEU A 411 6.09 7.94 -8.99
C LEU A 411 6.26 6.82 -7.97
N LEU A 412 6.98 7.12 -6.89
CA LEU A 412 7.06 6.32 -5.67
C LEU A 412 6.30 7.07 -4.58
N GLY A 413 5.14 6.52 -4.18
CA GLY A 413 4.39 7.04 -3.04
C GLY A 413 5.00 6.56 -1.73
N CYS A 414 5.41 7.47 -0.83
CA CYS A 414 6.01 7.10 0.46
C CYS A 414 4.99 7.15 1.59
N ASN A 415 4.63 8.30 2.14
CA ASN A 415 3.51 8.42 3.08
C ASN A 415 2.23 8.75 2.30
N THR A 416 1.64 7.75 1.68
CA THR A 416 0.49 7.86 0.79
C THR A 416 -0.51 6.75 1.03
N VAL A 417 -1.77 6.99 0.71
CA VAL A 417 -2.85 5.98 0.77
C VAL A 417 -2.74 5.08 -0.46
N GLY A 418 -2.08 3.93 -0.33
CA GLY A 418 -1.80 3.03 -1.44
C GLY A 418 -3.04 2.57 -2.21
N HIS A 419 -4.14 2.29 -1.51
CA HIS A 419 -5.41 1.88 -2.12
C HIS A 419 -5.99 2.95 -3.08
N LEU A 420 -5.78 4.23 -2.78
CA LEU A 420 -6.14 5.35 -3.66
C LEU A 420 -5.07 5.64 -4.73
N GLY A 421 -3.82 5.22 -4.48
CA GLY A 421 -2.68 5.37 -5.39
C GLY A 421 -2.59 4.29 -6.47
N ALA A 422 -3.31 3.16 -6.29
CA ALA A 422 -3.32 2.07 -7.24
C ALA A 422 -3.76 2.52 -8.65
N GLY A 423 -3.00 2.12 -9.67
CA GLY A 423 -3.17 2.57 -11.06
C GLY A 423 -2.56 3.94 -11.38
N LEU A 424 -2.03 4.66 -10.37
CA LEU A 424 -1.41 5.98 -10.53
C LEU A 424 0.09 5.96 -10.26
N PHE A 425 0.54 5.19 -9.27
CA PHE A 425 1.94 5.05 -8.90
C PHE A 425 2.51 3.73 -9.42
N GLU A 426 3.73 3.75 -9.91
CA GLU A 426 4.46 2.55 -10.30
C GLU A 426 5.00 1.81 -9.08
N VAL A 427 5.40 2.56 -8.04
CA VAL A 427 6.01 2.02 -6.82
C VAL A 427 5.32 2.62 -5.60
N GLN A 428 5.09 1.80 -4.58
CA GLN A 428 4.46 2.23 -3.33
C GLN A 428 5.22 1.68 -2.13
N ARG A 429 5.62 2.56 -1.22
CA ARG A 429 6.12 2.22 0.08
C ARG A 429 5.03 1.58 0.93
N ILE A 430 5.27 0.39 1.46
CA ILE A 430 4.28 -0.39 2.20
C ILE A 430 4.45 -0.38 3.71
N GLY A 431 5.64 -0.10 4.21
CA GLY A 431 5.96 0.04 5.63
C GLY A 431 6.46 1.43 5.98
N ASP A 432 6.46 1.75 7.27
CA ASP A 432 7.18 2.92 7.78
C ASP A 432 8.69 2.72 7.59
N ASP A 433 9.48 3.74 7.87
CA ASP A 433 10.92 3.73 7.65
C ASP A 433 11.60 2.56 8.36
N THR A 434 12.40 1.79 7.63
CA THR A 434 13.42 0.90 8.20
C THR A 434 14.49 1.74 8.92
N SER A 435 15.65 1.23 9.17
CA SER A 435 16.66 2.03 9.86
C SER A 435 18.08 1.63 9.44
N GLY A 436 18.99 2.60 9.42
CA GLY A 436 20.43 2.36 9.43
C GLY A 436 21.03 2.27 10.84
N ARG A 437 20.19 2.38 11.90
CA ARG A 437 20.63 2.47 13.30
C ARG A 437 20.02 1.45 14.23
N ASP A 438 18.80 0.99 13.92
CA ASP A 438 18.02 0.08 14.74
C ASP A 438 17.52 -1.11 13.91
N TRP A 439 18.03 -2.29 14.22
CA TRP A 439 17.61 -3.52 13.57
C TRP A 439 16.15 -3.90 13.87
N ASN A 440 15.69 -3.64 15.09
CA ASN A 440 14.30 -3.97 15.47
C ASN A 440 13.30 -3.19 14.60
N ARG A 441 13.65 -1.95 14.24
CA ARG A 441 12.84 -1.14 13.34
C ARG A 441 12.81 -1.74 11.92
N THR A 442 13.97 -2.13 11.38
CA THR A 442 14.05 -2.81 10.07
C THR A 442 13.27 -4.11 10.05
N ARG A 443 13.37 -4.92 11.11
CA ARG A 443 12.63 -6.17 11.25
C ARG A 443 11.11 -5.93 11.23
N LYS A 444 10.60 -4.97 12.01
CA LYS A 444 9.17 -4.64 12.07
C LYS A 444 8.69 -3.96 10.79
N MET A 445 9.33 -2.88 10.39
CA MET A 445 8.86 -2.07 9.26
C MET A 445 9.18 -2.70 7.90
N GLY A 446 10.23 -3.50 7.81
CA GLY A 446 10.64 -4.22 6.59
C GLY A 446 10.02 -5.62 6.50
N VAL A 447 10.42 -6.53 7.40
CA VAL A 447 10.04 -7.96 7.28
C VAL A 447 8.55 -8.19 7.47
N ASN A 448 7.93 -7.62 8.52
CA ASN A 448 6.48 -7.74 8.73
C ASN A 448 5.72 -7.19 7.52
N THR A 449 6.00 -5.96 7.13
CA THR A 449 5.21 -5.31 6.06
C THR A 449 5.38 -6.00 4.72
N LEU A 450 6.58 -6.49 4.40
CA LEU A 450 6.82 -7.28 3.20
C LEU A 450 6.00 -8.56 3.21
N ALA A 451 5.98 -9.29 4.33
CA ALA A 451 5.23 -10.53 4.44
C ALA A 451 3.72 -10.34 4.21
N PHE A 452 3.15 -9.33 4.83
CA PHE A 452 1.69 -9.15 4.86
C PHE A 452 1.14 -8.32 3.70
N ARG A 453 1.96 -7.49 3.04
CA ARG A 453 1.57 -6.67 1.88
C ARG A 453 2.15 -7.13 0.53
N ALA A 454 3.00 -8.16 0.52
CA ALA A 454 3.45 -8.76 -0.74
C ALA A 454 2.32 -9.15 -1.71
N PRO A 455 1.12 -9.59 -1.27
CA PRO A 455 -0.01 -9.82 -2.18
C PRO A 455 -0.41 -8.62 -3.05
N GLN A 456 -0.12 -7.40 -2.62
CA GLN A 456 -0.36 -6.17 -3.39
C GLN A 456 0.67 -5.96 -4.52
N HIS A 457 1.82 -6.66 -4.47
CA HIS A 457 2.86 -6.55 -5.49
C HIS A 457 2.40 -7.06 -6.85
N GLY A 458 2.56 -6.22 -7.87
CA GLY A 458 2.14 -6.53 -9.24
C GLY A 458 0.63 -6.55 -9.45
N THR A 459 -0.17 -6.25 -8.40
CA THR A 459 -1.62 -6.18 -8.45
C THR A 459 -2.14 -4.75 -8.25
N PHE A 460 -1.53 -3.96 -7.37
CA PHE A 460 -1.81 -2.54 -7.18
C PHE A 460 -0.68 -1.68 -7.78
N PHE A 461 0.55 -2.03 -7.45
CA PHE A 461 1.81 -1.36 -7.78
C PHE A 461 2.98 -2.33 -7.54
N ALA A 462 4.23 -1.90 -7.73
CA ALA A 462 5.38 -2.58 -7.17
C ALA A 462 5.55 -2.16 -5.71
N VAL A 463 5.50 -3.12 -4.75
CA VAL A 463 5.61 -2.82 -3.31
C VAL A 463 7.07 -2.54 -2.94
N ASP A 464 7.33 -1.41 -2.32
CA ASP A 464 8.63 -1.02 -1.77
C ASP A 464 8.64 -1.26 -0.26
N ALA A 465 9.44 -2.23 0.18
CA ALA A 465 9.61 -2.55 1.59
C ALA A 465 10.76 -1.76 2.25
N ASP A 466 11.15 -0.66 1.61
CA ASP A 466 12.21 0.24 2.02
C ASP A 466 13.64 -0.30 1.83
N CYS A 467 14.59 0.41 2.38
CA CYS A 467 16.01 0.21 2.14
C CYS A 467 16.63 -0.86 3.04
N VAL A 468 17.72 -1.43 2.53
CA VAL A 468 18.73 -2.06 3.38
C VAL A 468 19.66 -0.97 3.89
N GLY A 469 19.56 -0.60 5.16
CA GLY A 469 20.36 0.45 5.80
C GLY A 469 21.72 -0.09 6.25
N LEU A 470 22.72 -0.04 5.38
CA LEU A 470 24.08 -0.52 5.64
C LEU A 470 24.91 0.52 6.36
N THR A 471 25.04 0.36 7.66
CA THR A 471 25.89 1.18 8.53
C THR A 471 26.71 0.28 9.47
N LYS A 472 27.63 0.88 10.24
CA LYS A 472 28.34 0.15 11.30
C LYS A 472 27.51 -0.12 12.56
N GLN A 473 26.29 0.48 12.65
CA GLN A 473 25.42 0.34 13.83
C GLN A 473 24.57 -0.92 13.78
N ILE A 474 24.25 -1.42 12.57
CA ILE A 474 23.52 -2.68 12.40
C ILE A 474 24.50 -3.80 12.05
N PRO A 475 24.50 -4.92 12.77
CA PRO A 475 25.35 -6.08 12.46
C PRO A 475 25.13 -6.55 11.02
N TRP A 476 26.22 -6.77 10.30
CA TRP A 476 26.17 -7.24 8.91
C TRP A 476 25.41 -8.57 8.75
N SER A 477 25.48 -9.46 9.74
CA SER A 477 24.75 -10.74 9.75
C SER A 477 23.24 -10.57 9.58
N PHE A 478 22.65 -9.48 10.09
CA PHE A 478 21.24 -9.16 9.90
C PHE A 478 20.98 -8.48 8.54
N ASN A 479 21.73 -7.42 8.23
CA ASN A 479 21.60 -6.71 6.96
C ASN A 479 21.82 -7.62 5.74
N ARG A 480 22.73 -8.60 5.82
CA ARG A 480 22.96 -9.58 4.76
C ARG A 480 21.71 -10.41 4.48
N GLN A 481 20.99 -10.84 5.52
CA GLN A 481 19.77 -11.62 5.37
C GLN A 481 18.64 -10.75 4.77
N TRP A 482 18.51 -9.50 5.22
CA TRP A 482 17.53 -8.57 4.67
C TRP A 482 17.82 -8.23 3.20
N LEU A 483 19.07 -8.03 2.85
CA LEU A 483 19.52 -7.82 1.46
C LEU A 483 19.19 -9.04 0.57
N ASP A 484 19.46 -10.26 1.05
CA ASP A 484 19.15 -11.50 0.32
C ASP A 484 17.64 -11.67 0.12
N LEU A 485 16.84 -11.45 1.17
CA LEU A 485 15.37 -11.53 1.07
C LEU A 485 14.84 -10.54 0.03
N LEU A 486 15.21 -9.26 0.10
CA LEU A 486 14.75 -8.25 -0.85
C LEU A 486 15.22 -8.55 -2.28
N ALA A 487 16.48 -8.93 -2.47
CA ALA A 487 17.01 -9.24 -3.80
C ALA A 487 16.24 -10.37 -4.51
N ARG A 488 15.77 -11.36 -3.74
CA ARG A 488 15.08 -12.55 -4.25
C ARG A 488 13.55 -12.46 -4.15
N SER A 489 13.02 -11.38 -3.58
CA SER A 489 11.58 -11.21 -3.32
C SER A 489 10.74 -10.99 -4.59
N GLY A 490 11.34 -10.50 -5.67
CA GLY A 490 10.65 -9.98 -6.85
C GLY A 490 10.14 -8.54 -6.69
N THR A 491 10.40 -7.88 -5.53
CA THR A 491 10.00 -6.50 -5.25
C THR A 491 11.17 -5.52 -5.47
N PRO A 492 10.97 -4.20 -5.50
CA PRO A 492 12.05 -3.22 -5.52
C PRO A 492 13.11 -3.45 -4.43
N LEU A 493 14.37 -3.19 -4.77
CA LEU A 493 15.49 -3.26 -3.85
C LEU A 493 16.25 -1.94 -3.80
N PHE A 494 16.22 -1.25 -2.67
CA PHE A 494 17.06 -0.08 -2.42
C PHE A 494 18.08 -0.36 -1.31
N VAL A 495 19.30 0.12 -1.51
CA VAL A 495 20.40 0.05 -0.53
C VAL A 495 20.79 1.46 -0.12
N SER A 496 20.83 1.70 1.18
CA SER A 496 21.32 2.96 1.76
C SER A 496 22.58 2.67 2.55
N ALA A 497 23.74 2.88 1.93
CA ALA A 497 25.01 2.38 2.44
C ALA A 497 25.97 3.51 2.81
N ALA A 498 26.38 3.58 4.08
CA ALA A 498 27.45 4.45 4.53
C ALA A 498 28.77 4.03 3.83
N PRO A 499 29.56 4.99 3.30
CA PRO A 499 30.80 4.68 2.59
C PRO A 499 31.77 3.81 3.41
N ASP A 500 31.87 4.04 4.69
CA ASP A 500 32.75 3.37 5.65
C ASP A 500 32.22 2.03 6.17
N ALA A 501 30.99 1.64 5.78
CA ALA A 501 30.39 0.33 6.06
C ALA A 501 30.55 -0.68 4.91
N LEU A 502 31.15 -0.28 3.78
CA LEU A 502 31.28 -1.08 2.57
C LEU A 502 32.68 -1.72 2.42
N GLY A 503 32.93 -2.79 3.14
CA GLY A 503 34.09 -3.65 2.90
C GLY A 503 33.94 -4.57 1.67
N PRO A 504 34.94 -5.39 1.35
CA PRO A 504 34.90 -6.31 0.19
C PRO A 504 33.70 -7.28 0.23
N GLU A 505 33.36 -7.81 1.39
CA GLU A 505 32.23 -8.75 1.57
C GLU A 505 30.89 -8.06 1.25
N GLN A 506 30.65 -6.86 1.80
CA GLN A 506 29.43 -6.08 1.56
C GLN A 506 29.28 -5.72 0.08
N ARG A 507 30.36 -5.28 -0.56
CA ARG A 507 30.37 -4.96 -2.00
C ARG A 507 30.01 -6.17 -2.85
N LEU A 508 30.61 -7.32 -2.58
CA LEU A 508 30.30 -8.57 -3.29
C LEU A 508 28.83 -8.97 -3.10
N ALA A 509 28.33 -8.89 -1.88
CA ALA A 509 26.93 -9.23 -1.58
C ALA A 509 25.95 -8.30 -2.29
N ILE A 510 26.19 -6.96 -2.32
CA ILE A 510 25.34 -6.00 -3.06
C ILE A 510 25.42 -6.28 -4.57
N GLN A 511 26.59 -6.56 -5.11
CA GLN A 511 26.76 -6.89 -6.54
C GLN A 511 25.92 -8.12 -6.92
N GLN A 512 25.95 -9.18 -6.09
CA GLN A 512 25.13 -10.37 -6.27
C GLN A 512 23.64 -10.04 -6.16
N ALA A 513 23.25 -9.29 -5.14
CA ALA A 513 21.88 -8.85 -4.93
C ALA A 513 21.34 -8.01 -6.11
N PHE A 514 22.13 -7.05 -6.62
CA PHE A 514 21.76 -6.24 -7.78
C PHE A 514 21.68 -7.08 -9.07
N THR A 515 22.53 -8.09 -9.22
CA THR A 515 22.46 -9.01 -10.36
C THR A 515 21.15 -9.80 -10.37
N VAL A 516 20.63 -10.17 -9.20
CA VAL A 516 19.32 -10.83 -9.05
C VAL A 516 18.19 -9.82 -9.23
N ALA A 517 18.20 -8.73 -8.48
CA ALA A 517 17.13 -7.72 -8.47
C ALA A 517 16.98 -6.96 -9.80
N SER A 518 18.01 -6.91 -10.65
CA SER A 518 17.91 -6.31 -12.00
C SER A 518 17.04 -7.11 -12.98
N LYS A 519 16.65 -8.33 -12.61
CA LYS A 519 15.85 -9.26 -13.42
C LYS A 519 14.48 -9.47 -12.79
N SER A 520 13.47 -9.76 -13.61
CA SER A 520 12.18 -10.19 -13.10
C SER A 520 12.31 -11.52 -12.35
N ALA A 521 11.73 -11.58 -11.15
CA ALA A 521 11.72 -12.77 -10.31
C ALA A 521 10.29 -13.09 -9.87
N PRO A 522 9.96 -14.36 -9.58
CA PRO A 522 8.70 -14.71 -8.95
C PRO A 522 8.55 -14.02 -7.61
N LEU A 523 7.31 -13.62 -7.28
CA LEU A 523 7.01 -13.06 -5.96
C LEU A 523 7.31 -14.09 -4.88
N LEU A 524 7.90 -13.64 -3.79
CA LEU A 524 8.09 -14.42 -2.56
C LEU A 524 6.77 -14.95 -1.99
N GLU A 525 6.85 -16.01 -1.13
CA GLU A 525 5.74 -16.48 -0.30
C GLU A 525 6.23 -16.70 1.14
N PRO A 526 5.69 -15.99 2.15
CA PRO A 526 5.98 -16.25 3.57
C PRO A 526 5.22 -17.52 4.03
N ILE A 527 5.94 -18.52 4.50
CA ILE A 527 5.34 -19.84 4.80
C ILE A 527 4.74 -19.90 6.20
N ASP A 528 5.37 -19.23 7.16
CA ASP A 528 4.97 -19.24 8.57
C ASP A 528 4.21 -17.98 9.02
N TRP A 529 3.67 -17.18 8.09
CA TRP A 529 3.01 -15.90 8.37
C TRP A 529 1.65 -16.01 9.10
N LEU A 530 1.06 -17.19 9.14
CA LEU A 530 -0.14 -17.44 9.95
C LEU A 530 0.16 -17.46 11.46
N GLN A 531 1.39 -17.81 11.83
CA GLN A 531 1.81 -18.00 13.21
C GLN A 531 2.87 -16.99 13.65
N ASN A 532 3.49 -16.29 12.68
CA ASN A 532 4.64 -15.43 12.93
C ASN A 532 4.45 -14.08 12.26
N THR A 533 4.49 -13.02 13.05
CA THR A 533 4.38 -11.63 12.54
C THR A 533 5.62 -11.18 11.78
N GLU A 534 6.75 -11.87 11.97
CA GLU A 534 8.01 -11.65 11.28
C GLU A 534 8.51 -12.97 10.71
N PRO A 535 7.91 -13.44 9.61
CA PRO A 535 8.15 -14.77 9.05
C PRO A 535 9.63 -15.05 8.85
N GLN A 536 10.05 -16.24 9.26
CA GLN A 536 11.41 -16.73 9.08
C GLN A 536 11.54 -17.66 7.86
N LYS A 537 10.45 -18.31 7.46
CA LYS A 537 10.43 -19.28 6.37
C LYS A 537 9.76 -18.70 5.13
N TRP A 538 10.49 -18.74 4.02
CA TRP A 538 10.07 -18.11 2.77
C TRP A 538 10.30 -19.03 1.58
N ILE A 539 9.39 -19.03 0.60
CA ILE A 539 9.68 -19.56 -0.74
C ILE A 539 10.18 -18.38 -1.59
N LEU A 540 11.39 -18.52 -2.11
CA LEU A 540 12.06 -17.54 -2.97
C LEU A 540 12.51 -18.23 -4.24
N GLY A 541 11.92 -17.87 -5.38
CA GLY A 541 12.24 -18.56 -6.65
C GLY A 541 11.98 -20.07 -6.61
N GLY A 542 10.96 -20.52 -5.85
CA GLY A 542 10.61 -21.93 -5.69
C GLY A 542 11.44 -22.68 -4.63
N GLN A 543 12.38 -22.03 -3.96
CA GLN A 543 13.24 -22.64 -2.93
C GLN A 543 12.85 -22.17 -1.53
N LEU A 544 12.74 -23.10 -0.59
CA LEU A 544 12.56 -22.80 0.83
C LEU A 544 13.85 -22.21 1.40
N THR A 545 13.74 -21.02 1.97
CA THR A 545 14.82 -20.30 2.64
C THR A 545 14.38 -19.94 4.06
N THR A 546 15.30 -20.04 5.02
CA THR A 546 15.03 -19.67 6.43
C THR A 546 15.99 -18.59 6.86
N TYR A 547 15.45 -17.55 7.51
CA TYR A 547 16.20 -16.43 8.06
C TYR A 547 16.10 -16.39 9.58
N GLN A 548 17.11 -15.81 10.21
CA GLN A 548 17.20 -15.62 11.67
C GLN A 548 17.18 -14.12 11.97
N TRP A 549 15.99 -13.61 12.31
CA TRP A 549 15.79 -12.18 12.55
C TRP A 549 16.18 -11.71 13.96
N PHE A 550 16.44 -12.66 14.86
CA PHE A 550 16.72 -12.38 16.27
C PHE A 550 18.14 -12.82 16.63
N GLY A 551 18.86 -11.97 17.36
CA GLY A 551 20.14 -12.33 17.97
C GLY A 551 19.96 -13.19 19.23
N ALA A 552 21.04 -13.75 19.71
CA ALA A 552 21.05 -14.56 20.92
C ALA A 552 20.66 -13.73 22.19
N GLU A 553 20.92 -12.44 22.15
CA GLU A 553 20.58 -11.46 23.20
C GLU A 553 19.08 -11.13 23.27
N GLY A 554 18.30 -11.56 22.27
CA GLY A 554 16.88 -11.21 22.16
C GLY A 554 16.64 -9.76 21.73
N VAL A 555 15.50 -9.20 22.14
CA VAL A 555 15.04 -7.86 21.76
C VAL A 555 14.99 -6.96 22.98
N SER A 556 15.61 -5.76 22.89
CA SER A 556 15.46 -4.74 23.93
C SER A 556 14.03 -4.17 23.92
N PRO A 557 13.34 -4.09 25.07
CA PRO A 557 12.04 -3.43 25.18
C PRO A 557 12.17 -1.89 25.21
N PHE A 558 13.39 -1.38 25.33
CA PHE A 558 13.65 0.06 25.41
C PHE A 558 13.92 0.62 24.01
N ALA A 559 13.33 1.78 23.73
CA ALA A 559 13.69 2.54 22.55
C ALA A 559 15.15 2.96 22.63
N VAL A 560 15.90 2.75 21.55
CA VAL A 560 17.30 3.18 21.40
C VAL A 560 17.35 4.53 20.70
#